data_daac2900931cb64c231ecedfecbff8bf
#
_entry.id   daac2900931cb64c231ecedfecbff8bf
#
_cell.length_a   1.000
_cell.length_b   1.000
_cell.length_c   1.000
_cell.angle_alpha   90.00
_cell.angle_beta   90.00
_cell.angle_gamma   90.00
#
_symmetry.space_group_name_H-M   'P 1'
#
loop_
_entity.id
_entity.type
_entity.pdbx_description
1 polymer ?
#
loop_
_entity_poly.entity_id
_entity_poly.type
_entity_poly.pdbx_seq_one_letter_code
_entity_poly.pdbx_strand_id
1 'polypeptide(L)'
;MNNEIPAQIVIKAYNPALAKHFETINKEWIEDMFVLEPLDKQVLEDPQSHIIDKGGKIWFAEHSTLGIVGTCAFWNKGNNSFELTKMGVLKSARGLKIGEILLQHVLTEAQTLGIKKLFLLTNAKCESAIHLYQTFKSNY
;
A
#
# COMPACT_ATOMS: atom_id res chain seq x y z
N MET A 1 -10.24 35.88 1.60
CA MET A 1 -9.01 35.10 1.67
C MET A 1 -9.32 33.74 2.28
N ASN A 2 -8.84 32.72 1.64
CA ASN A 2 -9.09 31.35 2.10
C ASN A 2 -8.09 30.98 3.18
N ASN A 3 -8.56 30.67 4.37
CA ASN A 3 -7.73 30.26 5.49
C ASN A 3 -7.81 28.74 5.74
N GLU A 4 -8.26 28.00 4.74
CA GLU A 4 -8.34 26.54 4.89
C GLU A 4 -6.94 25.94 5.09
N ILE A 5 -6.84 25.05 6.06
CA ILE A 5 -5.64 24.27 6.27
C ILE A 5 -5.64 23.18 5.20
N PRO A 6 -4.56 23.06 4.39
CA PRO A 6 -4.50 21.98 3.42
C PRO A 6 -4.68 20.62 4.08
N ALA A 7 -5.36 19.71 3.38
CA ALA A 7 -5.50 18.35 3.84
C ALA A 7 -4.12 17.73 4.02
N GLN A 8 -3.94 17.01 5.11
CA GLN A 8 -2.68 16.34 5.42
C GLN A 8 -2.84 14.84 5.24
N ILE A 9 -1.77 14.23 4.76
CA ILE A 9 -1.66 12.78 4.63
C ILE A 9 -0.64 12.30 5.64
N VAL A 10 -1.06 11.37 6.50
CA VAL A 10 -0.19 10.74 7.50
C VAL A 10 -0.08 9.27 7.15
N ILE A 11 1.15 8.74 7.12
CA ILE A 11 1.38 7.33 6.88
C ILE A 11 1.50 6.63 8.23
N LYS A 12 0.67 5.60 8.42
CA LYS A 12 0.60 4.83 9.66
C LYS A 12 1.04 3.40 9.43
N ALA A 13 1.82 2.86 10.37
CA ALA A 13 2.15 1.44 10.37
C ALA A 13 0.93 0.61 10.77
N TYR A 14 0.96 -0.67 10.41
CA TYR A 14 -0.11 -1.60 10.73
C TYR A 14 -0.35 -1.68 12.24
N ASN A 15 -1.63 -1.74 12.59
CA ASN A 15 -2.07 -2.25 13.87
C ASN A 15 -3.41 -2.98 13.65
N PRO A 16 -3.81 -3.89 14.57
CA PRO A 16 -5.02 -4.69 14.35
C PRO A 16 -6.30 -3.87 14.14
N ALA A 17 -6.38 -2.68 14.71
CA ALA A 17 -7.55 -1.81 14.55
C ALA A 17 -7.70 -1.31 13.12
N LEU A 18 -6.64 -1.34 12.32
CA LEU A 18 -6.66 -0.88 10.93
C LEU A 18 -6.84 -2.02 9.92
N ALA A 19 -6.86 -3.28 10.38
CA ALA A 19 -6.91 -4.44 9.48
C ALA A 19 -8.08 -4.40 8.50
N LYS A 20 -9.25 -3.93 8.93
CA LYS A 20 -10.43 -3.86 8.07
C LYS A 20 -10.25 -2.91 6.90
N HIS A 21 -9.48 -1.86 7.08
CA HIS A 21 -9.18 -0.91 6.01
C HIS A 21 -8.34 -1.55 4.90
N PHE A 22 -7.43 -2.45 5.25
CA PHE A 22 -6.64 -3.20 4.28
C PHE A 22 -7.55 -4.02 3.37
N GLU A 23 -8.51 -4.72 3.95
CA GLU A 23 -9.51 -5.49 3.21
C GLU A 23 -10.35 -4.59 2.31
N THR A 24 -10.94 -3.54 2.87
CA THR A 24 -11.86 -2.66 2.16
C THR A 24 -11.21 -1.99 0.96
N ILE A 25 -10.02 -1.41 1.14
CA ILE A 25 -9.33 -0.69 0.09
C ILE A 25 -8.92 -1.63 -1.04
N ASN A 26 -8.36 -2.78 -0.69
CA ASN A 26 -7.88 -3.71 -1.71
C ASN A 26 -9.02 -4.40 -2.46
N LYS A 27 -10.11 -4.75 -1.78
CA LYS A 27 -11.27 -5.33 -2.45
C LYS A 27 -11.86 -4.37 -3.48
N GLU A 28 -11.90 -3.06 -3.17
CA GLU A 28 -12.45 -2.08 -4.11
C GLU A 28 -11.72 -2.12 -5.46
N TRP A 29 -10.38 -2.01 -5.46
CA TRP A 29 -9.67 -1.95 -6.73
C TRP A 29 -9.52 -3.32 -7.40
N ILE A 30 -9.38 -4.40 -6.62
CA ILE A 30 -9.27 -5.74 -7.18
C ILE A 30 -10.57 -6.14 -7.87
N GLU A 31 -11.71 -5.91 -7.23
CA GLU A 31 -13.01 -6.25 -7.80
C GLU A 31 -13.34 -5.44 -9.05
N ASP A 32 -12.80 -4.22 -9.16
CA ASP A 32 -12.96 -3.41 -10.36
C ASP A 32 -12.17 -3.92 -11.55
N MET A 33 -11.01 -4.51 -11.32
CA MET A 33 -10.06 -4.86 -12.39
C MET A 33 -9.92 -6.34 -12.62
N PHE A 34 -10.21 -7.14 -11.61
CA PHE A 34 -9.92 -8.58 -11.60
C PHE A 34 -11.02 -9.35 -10.89
N VAL A 35 -10.98 -10.68 -11.06
CA VAL A 35 -11.76 -11.57 -10.20
C VAL A 35 -10.96 -11.77 -8.91
N LEU A 36 -11.62 -11.63 -7.76
CA LEU A 36 -10.98 -11.86 -6.47
C LEU A 36 -10.80 -13.36 -6.25
N GLU A 37 -9.56 -13.79 -6.29
CA GLU A 37 -9.21 -15.20 -6.08
C GLU A 37 -9.37 -15.59 -4.62
N PRO A 38 -9.65 -16.87 -4.30
CA PRO A 38 -9.82 -17.31 -2.91
C PRO A 38 -8.62 -17.00 -2.02
N LEU A 39 -7.40 -17.16 -2.54
CA LEU A 39 -6.18 -16.87 -1.77
C LEU A 39 -6.09 -15.37 -1.45
N ASP A 40 -6.40 -14.51 -2.42
CA ASP A 40 -6.41 -13.07 -2.19
C ASP A 40 -7.42 -12.69 -1.13
N LYS A 41 -8.60 -13.30 -1.18
CA LYS A 41 -9.63 -13.06 -0.18
C LYS A 41 -9.14 -13.41 1.23
N GLN A 42 -8.49 -14.55 1.38
CA GLN A 42 -7.95 -14.97 2.68
C GLN A 42 -6.93 -13.97 3.21
N VAL A 43 -6.01 -13.52 2.36
CA VAL A 43 -4.98 -12.54 2.75
C VAL A 43 -5.61 -11.22 3.16
N LEU A 44 -6.58 -10.72 2.39
CA LEU A 44 -7.21 -9.44 2.67
C LEU A 44 -8.06 -9.46 3.94
N GLU A 45 -8.68 -10.59 4.24
CA GLU A 45 -9.55 -10.73 5.42
C GLU A 45 -8.76 -11.05 6.69
N ASP A 46 -7.52 -11.52 6.56
CA ASP A 46 -6.67 -11.84 7.72
C ASP A 46 -5.22 -11.47 7.42
N PRO A 47 -4.92 -10.17 7.29
CA PRO A 47 -3.56 -9.75 7.01
C PRO A 47 -2.59 -10.02 8.16
N GLN A 48 -3.10 -10.10 9.39
CA GLN A 48 -2.27 -10.42 10.55
C GLN A 48 -1.55 -11.76 10.35
N SER A 49 -2.31 -12.81 10.08
CA SER A 49 -1.75 -14.16 9.95
C SER A 49 -0.94 -14.33 8.67
N HIS A 50 -1.38 -13.72 7.58
CA HIS A 50 -0.78 -13.96 6.27
C HIS A 50 0.39 -13.05 5.93
N ILE A 51 0.45 -11.86 6.53
CA ILE A 51 1.49 -10.88 6.22
C ILE A 51 2.33 -10.55 7.45
N ILE A 52 1.70 -10.05 8.50
CA ILE A 52 2.42 -9.53 9.68
C ILE A 52 3.15 -10.64 10.43
N ASP A 53 2.45 -11.74 10.73
CA ASP A 53 3.02 -12.86 11.48
C ASP A 53 4.13 -13.57 10.72
N LYS A 54 4.20 -13.37 9.40
CA LYS A 54 5.23 -13.96 8.55
C LYS A 54 6.39 -12.99 8.27
N GLY A 55 6.46 -11.89 9.03
CA GLY A 55 7.54 -10.92 8.91
C GLY A 55 7.32 -9.86 7.85
N GLY A 56 6.14 -9.79 7.27
CA GLY A 56 5.79 -8.73 6.33
C GLY A 56 5.37 -7.45 7.05
N LYS A 57 5.04 -6.45 6.27
CA LYS A 57 4.65 -5.14 6.80
C LYS A 57 3.48 -4.58 6.01
N ILE A 58 2.69 -3.74 6.66
CA ILE A 58 1.57 -3.04 6.02
C ILE A 58 1.60 -1.59 6.50
N TRP A 59 1.31 -0.68 5.57
CA TRP A 59 1.16 0.74 5.89
C TRP A 59 -0.18 1.24 5.39
N PHE A 60 -0.64 2.33 6.00
CA PHE A 60 -1.88 3.00 5.65
C PHE A 60 -1.65 4.48 5.46
N ALA A 61 -2.37 5.06 4.51
CA ALA A 61 -2.40 6.51 4.33
C ALA A 61 -3.71 7.04 4.89
N GLU A 62 -3.61 7.94 5.84
CA GLU A 62 -4.76 8.60 6.45
C GLU A 62 -4.85 10.05 5.96
N HIS A 63 -5.99 10.39 5.38
CA HIS A 63 -6.31 11.74 4.98
C HIS A 63 -7.02 12.44 6.15
N SER A 64 -6.68 13.70 6.42
CA SER A 64 -7.20 14.43 7.57
C SER A 64 -8.72 14.55 7.60
N THR A 65 -9.38 14.49 6.45
CA THR A 65 -10.83 14.60 6.34
C THR A 65 -11.50 13.27 5.97
N LEU A 66 -10.90 12.53 5.04
CA LEU A 66 -11.49 11.33 4.47
C LEU A 66 -11.20 10.05 5.26
N GLY A 67 -10.28 10.11 6.22
CA GLY A 67 -9.88 8.93 6.99
C GLY A 67 -8.85 8.07 6.26
N ILE A 68 -8.86 6.77 6.54
CA ILE A 68 -7.93 5.83 5.89
C ILE A 68 -8.36 5.59 4.45
N VAL A 69 -7.50 5.96 3.51
CA VAL A 69 -7.83 5.96 2.09
C VAL A 69 -6.83 5.21 1.22
N GLY A 70 -5.70 4.83 1.76
CA GLY A 70 -4.68 4.11 1.00
C GLY A 70 -3.97 3.07 1.85
N THR A 71 -3.37 2.09 1.20
CA THR A 71 -2.61 1.04 1.88
C THR A 71 -1.62 0.39 0.92
N CYS A 72 -0.58 -0.21 1.47
CA CYS A 72 0.27 -1.15 0.73
C CYS A 72 0.96 -2.08 1.71
N ALA A 73 1.49 -3.17 1.18
CA ALA A 73 2.12 -4.20 1.99
C ALA A 73 3.47 -4.63 1.41
N PHE A 74 4.36 -5.10 2.29
CA PHE A 74 5.56 -5.83 1.93
C PHE A 74 5.34 -7.29 2.31
N TRP A 75 5.35 -8.16 1.32
CA TRP A 75 5.28 -9.61 1.50
C TRP A 75 6.69 -10.13 1.69
N ASN A 76 6.94 -10.83 2.79
CA ASN A 76 8.27 -11.39 3.06
C ASN A 76 8.51 -12.63 2.20
N LYS A 77 9.52 -12.57 1.35
CA LYS A 77 9.89 -13.66 0.45
C LYS A 77 11.09 -14.47 0.98
N GLY A 78 11.60 -14.13 2.15
CA GLY A 78 12.77 -14.76 2.74
C GLY A 78 14.08 -14.12 2.29
N ASN A 79 15.15 -14.39 3.01
CA ASN A 79 16.50 -13.89 2.69
C ASN A 79 16.57 -12.36 2.54
N ASN A 80 15.83 -11.66 3.40
CA ASN A 80 15.74 -10.20 3.38
C ASN A 80 15.25 -9.65 2.03
N SER A 81 14.38 -10.40 1.36
CA SER A 81 13.73 -10.00 0.12
C SER A 81 12.25 -9.86 0.35
N PHE A 82 11.67 -8.82 -0.23
CA PHE A 82 10.25 -8.49 -0.03
C PHE A 82 9.61 -8.14 -1.36
N GLU A 83 8.30 -8.32 -1.42
CA GLU A 83 7.48 -7.93 -2.56
C GLU A 83 6.53 -6.82 -2.13
N LEU A 84 6.55 -5.69 -2.85
CA LEU A 84 5.55 -4.65 -2.69
C LEU A 84 4.26 -5.13 -3.33
N THR A 85 3.20 -5.21 -2.56
CA THR A 85 1.95 -5.83 -3.01
C THR A 85 0.75 -5.15 -2.34
N LYS A 86 -0.44 -5.45 -2.85
CA LYS A 86 -1.70 -5.00 -2.27
C LYS A 86 -1.73 -3.49 -2.04
N MET A 87 -1.22 -2.75 -3.02
CA MET A 87 -1.24 -1.29 -2.98
C MET A 87 -2.50 -0.77 -3.63
N GLY A 88 -3.23 0.04 -2.90
CA GLY A 88 -4.47 0.62 -3.40
C GLY A 88 -4.82 1.93 -2.73
N VAL A 89 -5.62 2.73 -3.44
CA VAL A 89 -6.17 3.99 -2.94
C VAL A 89 -7.65 3.99 -3.30
N LEU A 90 -8.49 4.35 -2.33
CA LEU A 90 -9.93 4.43 -2.56
C LEU A 90 -10.24 5.42 -3.69
N LYS A 91 -11.27 5.10 -4.49
CA LYS A 91 -11.72 5.96 -5.58
C LYS A 91 -12.03 7.37 -5.09
N SER A 92 -12.59 7.48 -3.90
CA SER A 92 -12.95 8.77 -3.28
C SER A 92 -11.75 9.67 -3.02
N ALA A 93 -10.54 9.12 -3.01
CA ALA A 93 -9.31 9.84 -2.70
C ALA A 93 -8.35 9.92 -3.89
N ARG A 94 -8.76 9.48 -5.07
CA ARG A 94 -7.92 9.56 -6.26
C ARG A 94 -7.68 11.02 -6.65
N GLY A 95 -6.51 11.27 -7.27
CA GLY A 95 -6.13 12.62 -7.67
C GLY A 95 -5.47 13.44 -6.57
N LEU A 96 -5.31 12.89 -5.38
CA LEU A 96 -4.70 13.58 -4.24
C LEU A 96 -3.25 13.15 -4.00
N LYS A 97 -2.66 12.41 -4.94
CA LYS A 97 -1.26 11.93 -4.87
C LYS A 97 -0.98 10.99 -3.70
N ILE A 98 -2.00 10.35 -3.17
CA ILE A 98 -1.86 9.46 -2.01
C ILE A 98 -0.99 8.25 -2.33
N GLY A 99 -1.19 7.65 -3.51
CA GLY A 99 -0.37 6.53 -3.94
C GLY A 99 1.11 6.88 -4.04
N GLU A 100 1.41 8.07 -4.57
CA GLU A 100 2.79 8.56 -4.68
C GLU A 100 3.42 8.79 -3.30
N ILE A 101 2.68 9.43 -2.39
CA ILE A 101 3.15 9.69 -1.03
C ILE A 101 3.41 8.38 -0.30
N LEU A 102 2.48 7.43 -0.43
CA LEU A 102 2.57 6.12 0.20
C LEU A 102 3.77 5.35 -0.33
N LEU A 103 3.93 5.29 -1.66
CA LEU A 103 5.05 4.59 -2.29
C LEU A 103 6.39 5.19 -1.86
N GLN A 104 6.52 6.51 -1.87
CA GLN A 104 7.74 7.18 -1.44
C GLN A 104 8.09 6.82 0.00
N HIS A 105 7.09 6.83 0.88
CA HIS A 105 7.30 6.50 2.29
C HIS A 105 7.81 5.07 2.46
N VAL A 106 7.17 4.09 1.79
CA VAL A 106 7.55 2.69 1.99
C VAL A 106 8.87 2.35 1.34
N LEU A 107 9.26 3.03 0.25
CA LEU A 107 10.59 2.86 -0.33
C LEU A 107 11.66 3.40 0.62
N THR A 108 11.41 4.51 1.28
CA THR A 108 12.30 5.06 2.31
C THR A 108 12.42 4.09 3.48
N GLU A 109 11.30 3.52 3.92
CA GLU A 109 11.30 2.50 4.98
C GLU A 109 12.12 1.27 4.59
N ALA A 110 12.02 0.84 3.33
CA ALA A 110 12.80 -0.29 2.83
C ALA A 110 14.30 -0.02 2.95
N GLN A 111 14.75 1.19 2.63
CA GLN A 111 16.13 1.59 2.79
C GLN A 111 16.56 1.60 4.25
N THR A 112 15.73 2.20 5.11
CA THR A 112 15.99 2.28 6.55
C THR A 112 16.10 0.90 7.19
N LEU A 113 15.26 -0.04 6.77
CA LEU A 113 15.25 -1.41 7.27
C LEU A 113 16.37 -2.27 6.68
N GLY A 114 17.12 -1.76 5.70
CA GLY A 114 18.17 -2.51 5.06
C GLY A 114 17.70 -3.67 4.22
N ILE A 115 16.52 -3.55 3.62
CA ILE A 115 15.96 -4.59 2.74
C ILE A 115 16.89 -4.78 1.54
N LYS A 116 17.28 -6.04 1.30
CA LYS A 116 18.25 -6.37 0.26
C LYS A 116 17.63 -6.27 -1.14
N LYS A 117 16.42 -6.81 -1.31
CA LYS A 117 15.72 -6.80 -2.59
C LYS A 117 14.25 -6.48 -2.36
N LEU A 118 13.72 -5.61 -3.19
CA LEU A 118 12.30 -5.27 -3.19
C LEU A 118 11.76 -5.47 -4.60
N PHE A 119 10.77 -6.37 -4.72
CA PHE A 119 10.13 -6.68 -5.98
C PHE A 119 8.78 -5.98 -6.06
N LEU A 120 8.38 -5.62 -7.28
CA LEU A 120 7.04 -5.10 -7.55
C LEU A 120 6.38 -6.03 -8.56
N LEU A 121 5.31 -6.73 -8.13
CA LEU A 121 4.49 -7.50 -9.04
C LEU A 121 3.37 -6.62 -9.55
N THR A 122 3.36 -6.40 -10.86
CA THR A 122 2.35 -5.57 -11.51
C THR A 122 1.87 -6.28 -12.77
N ASN A 123 0.79 -5.75 -13.34
CA ASN A 123 0.37 -6.09 -14.68
C ASN A 123 0.00 -4.81 -15.43
N ALA A 124 -0.35 -4.95 -16.71
CA ALA A 124 -0.63 -3.79 -17.55
C ALA A 124 -1.78 -2.91 -17.04
N LYS A 125 -2.69 -3.48 -16.23
CA LYS A 125 -3.81 -2.73 -15.66
C LYS A 125 -3.39 -1.82 -14.50
N CYS A 126 -2.15 -1.94 -14.04
CA CYS A 126 -1.62 -1.15 -12.92
C CYS A 126 -0.53 -0.18 -13.41
N GLU A 127 -0.72 0.42 -14.56
CA GLU A 127 0.30 1.28 -15.19
C GLU A 127 0.75 2.43 -14.29
N SER A 128 -0.16 3.05 -13.55
CA SER A 128 0.19 4.15 -12.65
C SER A 128 1.17 3.70 -11.56
N ALA A 129 0.93 2.53 -10.98
CA ALA A 129 1.83 1.98 -9.96
C ALA A 129 3.19 1.62 -10.55
N ILE A 130 3.21 1.06 -11.76
CA ILE A 130 4.46 0.74 -12.47
C ILE A 130 5.27 2.02 -12.70
N HIS A 131 4.61 3.06 -13.18
CA HIS A 131 5.27 4.34 -13.45
C HIS A 131 5.89 4.92 -12.18
N LEU A 132 5.14 4.97 -11.09
CA LEU A 132 5.64 5.48 -9.81
C LEU A 132 6.83 4.67 -9.30
N TYR A 133 6.74 3.35 -9.37
CA TYR A 133 7.84 2.47 -8.94
C TYR A 133 9.11 2.74 -9.76
N GLN A 134 8.99 2.83 -11.08
CA GLN A 134 10.13 3.08 -11.95
C GLN A 134 10.78 4.43 -11.66
N THR A 135 9.97 5.45 -11.35
CA THR A 135 10.45 6.77 -10.99
C THR A 135 11.29 6.71 -9.70
N PHE A 136 10.80 6.05 -8.67
CA PHE A 136 11.50 5.96 -7.40
C PHE A 136 12.66 4.96 -7.43
N LYS A 137 12.57 3.93 -8.26
CA LYS A 137 13.65 2.94 -8.42
C LYS A 137 14.96 3.59 -8.84
N SER A 138 14.92 4.62 -9.67
CA SER A 138 16.14 5.30 -10.11
C SER A 138 16.86 5.98 -8.94
N ASN A 139 16.20 6.22 -7.83
CA ASN A 139 16.72 6.85 -6.62
C ASN A 139 16.95 5.84 -5.49
N TYR A 140 16.58 4.59 -5.71
CA TYR A 140 16.68 3.53 -4.71
C TYR A 140 18.03 2.83 -4.81
#